data_4247fa26c8715545e24b9e422dd10bfa
#
_entry.id   4247fa26c8715545e24b9e422dd10bfa
#
_cell.length_a   1.000
_cell.length_b   1.000
_cell.length_c   1.000
_cell.angle_alpha   90.00
_cell.angle_beta   90.00
_cell.angle_gamma   90.00
#
_symmetry.space_group_name_H-M   'P 1'
#
loop_
_entity.id
_entity.type
_entity.pdbx_description
1 polymer ?
#
loop_
_entity_poly.entity_id
_entity_poly.type
_entity_poly.pdbx_seq_one_letter_code
_entity_poly.pdbx_strand_id
1 'polypeptide(L)'
;MAKVIAPIPSRDFDPTEAAISWSVLKRLGHSVMFATPDRQPGRADDMMISGEGLDLWGFVPGLKRFTAIGRLMRANAEARGAYAAMLQDPAYKAPLSWRQVRREDFDGLLLPGGHRARGMREYLESDVLQKLVAQFFASGLPVAAICHGVLLAARSRNPDGHSVLFGRRTTALTWALERAGWKVGRIVRFWDPNYYRTYVDKLGEPAGYSASPQAICRCSRR
;
A
#
# COMPACT_ATOMS: atom_id res chain seq x y z
N MET A 1 4.09 -25.54 2.86
CA MET A 1 2.95 -24.61 2.70
C MET A 1 3.12 -23.54 3.77
N ALA A 2 3.25 -22.27 3.40
CA ALA A 2 3.41 -21.17 4.34
C ALA A 2 2.10 -20.38 4.48
N LYS A 3 1.86 -19.81 5.65
CA LYS A 3 0.71 -18.95 5.94
C LYS A 3 1.16 -17.50 5.95
N VAL A 4 0.72 -16.71 4.98
CA VAL A 4 1.12 -15.31 4.78
C VAL A 4 -0.02 -14.40 5.20
N ILE A 5 0.28 -13.35 5.98
CA ILE A 5 -0.66 -12.28 6.29
C ILE A 5 -0.45 -11.09 5.35
N ALA A 6 -1.54 -10.58 4.80
CA ALA A 6 -1.57 -9.38 3.96
C ALA A 6 -2.50 -8.33 4.57
N PRO A 7 -1.99 -7.45 5.44
CA PRO A 7 -2.77 -6.30 5.89
C PRO A 7 -2.98 -5.33 4.73
N ILE A 8 -4.20 -4.85 4.58
CA ILE A 8 -4.62 -3.86 3.59
C ILE A 8 -5.46 -2.78 4.26
N PRO A 9 -5.49 -1.54 3.74
CA PRO A 9 -6.40 -0.51 4.24
C PRO A 9 -7.86 -0.85 3.93
N SER A 10 -8.78 -0.14 4.56
CA SER A 10 -10.22 -0.29 4.30
C SER A 10 -10.59 0.04 2.85
N ARG A 11 -9.78 0.87 2.18
CA ARG A 11 -10.01 1.33 0.81
C ARG A 11 -8.73 1.79 0.11
N ASP A 12 -8.82 1.92 -1.21
CA ASP A 12 -7.85 2.62 -2.06
C ASP A 12 -6.44 1.97 -2.11
N PHE A 13 -6.32 0.67 -1.81
CA PHE A 13 -5.09 -0.06 -2.11
C PHE A 13 -4.99 -0.36 -3.62
N ASP A 14 -3.79 -0.61 -4.12
CA ASP A 14 -3.60 -0.96 -5.53
C ASP A 14 -4.05 -2.41 -5.80
N PRO A 15 -4.99 -2.61 -6.75
CA PRO A 15 -5.48 -3.94 -7.07
C PRO A 15 -4.40 -4.86 -7.65
N THR A 16 -3.43 -4.32 -8.39
CA THR A 16 -2.35 -5.10 -9.01
C THR A 16 -1.43 -5.64 -7.94
N GLU A 17 -0.99 -4.78 -7.02
CA GLU A 17 -0.04 -5.15 -5.97
C GLU A 17 -0.61 -6.19 -5.01
N ALA A 18 -1.87 -6.04 -4.62
CA ALA A 18 -2.52 -6.97 -3.72
C ALA A 18 -2.89 -8.29 -4.42
N ALA A 19 -3.59 -8.21 -5.56
CA ALA A 19 -4.20 -9.39 -6.16
C ALA A 19 -3.22 -10.25 -6.95
N ILE A 20 -2.25 -9.66 -7.65
CA ILE A 20 -1.22 -10.46 -8.34
C ILE A 20 -0.36 -11.18 -7.31
N SER A 21 0.08 -10.50 -6.26
CA SER A 21 0.88 -11.12 -5.19
C SER A 21 0.11 -12.25 -4.50
N TRP A 22 -1.17 -12.04 -4.18
CA TRP A 22 -2.06 -13.07 -3.66
C TRP A 22 -2.15 -14.26 -4.62
N SER A 23 -2.41 -14.02 -5.90
CA SER A 23 -2.55 -15.06 -6.92
C SER A 23 -1.28 -15.90 -7.05
N VAL A 24 -0.11 -15.27 -7.07
CA VAL A 24 1.19 -15.97 -7.13
C VAL A 24 1.40 -16.85 -5.91
N LEU A 25 1.17 -16.33 -4.71
CA LEU A 25 1.31 -17.10 -3.47
C LEU A 25 0.36 -18.30 -3.43
N LYS A 26 -0.90 -18.12 -3.85
CA LYS A 26 -1.89 -19.20 -3.93
C LYS A 26 -1.47 -20.28 -4.93
N ARG A 27 -0.98 -19.90 -6.10
CA ARG A 27 -0.48 -20.86 -7.12
C ARG A 27 0.71 -21.67 -6.64
N LEU A 28 1.54 -21.08 -5.77
CA LEU A 28 2.68 -21.76 -5.14
C LEU A 28 2.28 -22.61 -3.92
N GLY A 29 0.99 -22.76 -3.65
CA GLY A 29 0.47 -23.59 -2.56
C GLY A 29 0.54 -22.92 -1.18
N HIS A 30 0.77 -21.62 -1.10
CA HIS A 30 0.70 -20.89 0.17
C HIS A 30 -0.73 -20.46 0.50
N SER A 31 -1.04 -20.31 1.77
CA SER A 31 -2.29 -19.67 2.23
C SER A 31 -2.06 -18.19 2.48
N VAL A 32 -2.98 -17.34 2.01
CA VAL A 32 -2.94 -15.91 2.25
C VAL A 32 -4.17 -15.52 3.07
N MET A 33 -3.93 -14.89 4.21
CA MET A 33 -4.97 -14.28 5.05
C MET A 33 -4.91 -12.77 4.88
N PHE A 34 -6.06 -12.11 4.93
CA PHE A 34 -6.13 -10.66 4.88
C PHE A 34 -6.46 -10.09 6.26
N ALA A 35 -6.01 -8.87 6.49
CA ALA A 35 -6.40 -8.10 7.66
C ALA A 35 -6.72 -6.66 7.27
N THR A 36 -7.77 -6.11 7.86
CA THR A 36 -8.26 -4.74 7.65
C THR A 36 -8.47 -4.04 8.99
N PRO A 37 -8.66 -2.72 9.02
CA PRO A 37 -8.88 -2.02 10.29
C PRO A 37 -10.10 -2.52 11.07
N ASP A 38 -11.17 -2.80 10.36
CA ASP A 38 -12.54 -3.01 10.87
C ASP A 38 -13.11 -4.42 10.61
N ARG A 39 -12.30 -5.36 10.12
CA ARG A 39 -12.73 -6.71 9.73
C ARG A 39 -13.70 -6.74 8.55
N GLN A 40 -13.85 -5.65 7.81
CA GLN A 40 -14.63 -5.65 6.59
C GLN A 40 -13.71 -5.85 5.39
N PRO A 41 -14.16 -6.51 4.32
CA PRO A 41 -13.38 -6.61 3.08
C PRO A 41 -12.97 -5.22 2.60
N GLY A 42 -11.67 -5.00 2.41
CA GLY A 42 -11.17 -3.74 1.86
C GLY A 42 -11.65 -3.52 0.42
N ARG A 43 -11.48 -2.30 -0.10
CA ARG A 43 -11.80 -1.97 -1.49
C ARG A 43 -10.57 -1.42 -2.18
N ALA A 44 -10.20 -1.99 -3.32
CA ALA A 44 -9.14 -1.42 -4.13
C ALA A 44 -9.55 -0.05 -4.68
N ASP A 45 -8.59 0.71 -5.18
CA ASP A 45 -8.86 1.99 -5.85
C ASP A 45 -9.69 1.76 -7.12
N ASP A 46 -10.93 2.24 -7.10
CA ASP A 46 -11.89 2.09 -8.19
C ASP A 46 -11.37 2.65 -9.51
N MET A 47 -10.57 3.72 -9.48
CA MET A 47 -9.98 4.31 -10.67
C MET A 47 -8.94 3.40 -11.31
N MET A 48 -8.20 2.65 -10.49
CA MET A 48 -7.25 1.66 -10.99
C MET A 48 -7.93 0.42 -11.56
N ILE A 49 -9.18 0.16 -11.20
CA ILE A 49 -9.97 -0.95 -11.76
C ILE A 49 -10.65 -0.51 -13.06
N SER A 50 -11.39 0.60 -13.04
CA SER A 50 -12.23 1.05 -14.14
C SER A 50 -11.51 1.96 -15.15
N GLY A 51 -10.55 2.76 -14.68
CA GLY A 51 -9.98 3.88 -15.41
C GLY A 51 -10.83 5.15 -15.35
N GLU A 52 -12.07 5.07 -14.81
CA GLU A 52 -12.97 6.21 -14.72
C GLU A 52 -12.40 7.28 -13.79
N GLY A 53 -12.47 8.53 -14.25
CA GLY A 53 -11.99 9.68 -13.48
C GLY A 53 -10.49 9.92 -13.53
N LEU A 54 -9.71 9.15 -14.30
CA LEU A 54 -8.27 9.40 -14.54
C LEU A 54 -8.03 10.40 -15.68
N ASP A 55 -8.98 10.59 -16.56
CA ASP A 55 -8.91 11.57 -17.66
C ASP A 55 -9.15 13.00 -17.16
N LEU A 56 -8.70 14.01 -17.94
CA LEU A 56 -8.81 15.43 -17.60
C LEU A 56 -10.25 15.92 -17.39
N TRP A 57 -11.22 15.25 -17.99
CA TRP A 57 -12.66 15.52 -17.83
C TRP A 57 -13.33 14.66 -16.75
N GLY A 58 -12.53 13.92 -15.97
CA GLY A 58 -13.02 13.00 -14.96
C GLY A 58 -13.82 13.64 -13.80
N PHE A 59 -13.79 14.99 -13.70
CA PHE A 59 -14.59 15.76 -12.75
C PHE A 59 -16.02 16.02 -13.23
N VAL A 60 -16.31 15.84 -14.53
CA VAL A 60 -17.63 16.11 -15.09
C VAL A 60 -18.52 14.88 -14.94
N PRO A 61 -19.64 14.96 -14.20
CA PRO A 61 -20.61 13.86 -14.11
C PRO A 61 -21.06 13.44 -15.51
N GLY A 62 -21.04 12.15 -15.80
CA GLY A 62 -21.37 11.61 -17.13
C GLY A 62 -20.15 11.47 -18.05
N LEU A 63 -19.24 12.43 -18.10
CA LEU A 63 -18.03 12.32 -18.93
C LEU A 63 -16.95 11.43 -18.30
N LYS A 64 -16.96 11.22 -16.98
CA LYS A 64 -15.99 10.36 -16.29
C LYS A 64 -15.93 8.92 -16.83
N ARG A 65 -16.99 8.46 -17.50
CA ARG A 65 -17.08 7.13 -18.13
C ARG A 65 -16.33 7.05 -19.45
N PHE A 66 -16.10 8.19 -20.10
CA PHE A 66 -15.29 8.24 -21.31
C PHE A 66 -13.82 8.18 -20.91
N THR A 67 -13.25 6.98 -20.94
CA THR A 67 -11.88 6.70 -20.53
C THR A 67 -11.00 6.55 -21.77
N ALA A 68 -10.07 7.48 -21.98
CA ALA A 68 -9.00 7.38 -22.97
C ALA A 68 -7.67 7.09 -22.27
N ILE A 69 -7.14 8.06 -21.55
CA ILE A 69 -5.93 7.91 -20.73
C ILE A 69 -6.17 6.91 -19.59
N GLY A 70 -7.34 6.97 -18.97
CA GLY A 70 -7.73 6.08 -17.88
C GLY A 70 -7.66 4.60 -18.25
N ARG A 71 -8.02 4.23 -19.49
CA ARG A 71 -7.90 2.84 -19.97
C ARG A 71 -6.44 2.38 -20.07
N LEU A 72 -5.52 3.27 -20.34
CA LEU A 72 -4.10 2.98 -20.42
C LEU A 72 -3.47 2.89 -19.03
N MET A 73 -3.93 3.74 -18.09
CA MET A 73 -3.35 3.85 -16.75
C MET A 73 -3.93 2.88 -15.72
N ARG A 74 -5.12 2.32 -15.98
CA ARG A 74 -5.73 1.34 -15.07
C ARG A 74 -4.94 0.03 -15.01
N ALA A 75 -5.20 -0.78 -14.01
CA ALA A 75 -4.68 -2.13 -13.89
C ALA A 75 -4.95 -2.94 -15.18
N ASN A 76 -4.00 -3.76 -15.59
CA ASN A 76 -4.14 -4.58 -16.79
C ASN A 76 -5.22 -5.69 -16.61
N ALA A 77 -5.52 -6.42 -17.66
CA ALA A 77 -6.58 -7.44 -17.62
C ALA A 77 -6.27 -8.56 -16.63
N GLU A 78 -4.99 -8.97 -16.52
CA GLU A 78 -4.55 -10.01 -15.58
C GLU A 78 -4.78 -9.56 -14.14
N ALA A 79 -4.35 -8.35 -13.78
CA ALA A 79 -4.52 -7.80 -12.43
C ALA A 79 -6.00 -7.64 -12.05
N ARG A 80 -6.84 -7.17 -12.99
CA ARG A 80 -8.28 -7.09 -12.75
C ARG A 80 -8.94 -8.45 -12.59
N GLY A 81 -8.50 -9.45 -13.38
CA GLY A 81 -8.96 -10.84 -13.24
C GLY A 81 -8.54 -11.45 -11.90
N ALA A 82 -7.27 -11.26 -11.51
CA ALA A 82 -6.78 -11.68 -10.20
C ALA A 82 -7.54 -11.01 -9.05
N TYR A 83 -7.84 -9.71 -9.17
CA TYR A 83 -8.64 -8.99 -8.17
C TYR A 83 -10.07 -9.55 -8.09
N ALA A 84 -10.71 -9.81 -9.23
CA ALA A 84 -12.05 -10.42 -9.24
C ALA A 84 -12.05 -11.81 -8.58
N ALA A 85 -11.01 -12.61 -8.79
CA ALA A 85 -10.84 -13.90 -8.13
C ALA A 85 -10.57 -13.75 -6.62
N MET A 86 -9.72 -12.79 -6.22
CA MET A 86 -9.42 -12.48 -4.82
C MET A 86 -10.68 -12.07 -4.04
N LEU A 87 -11.59 -11.32 -4.65
CA LEU A 87 -12.88 -10.96 -4.05
C LEU A 87 -13.76 -12.18 -3.71
N GLN A 88 -13.53 -13.34 -4.35
CA GLN A 88 -14.25 -14.59 -4.06
C GLN A 88 -13.56 -15.44 -2.98
N ASP A 89 -12.30 -15.14 -2.63
CA ASP A 89 -11.57 -15.91 -1.61
C ASP A 89 -12.22 -15.72 -0.22
N PRO A 90 -12.53 -16.82 0.48
CA PRO A 90 -13.11 -16.78 1.83
C PRO A 90 -12.26 -15.96 2.83
N ALA A 91 -10.92 -16.03 2.72
CA ALA A 91 -10.02 -15.27 3.58
C ALA A 91 -10.08 -13.75 3.31
N TYR A 92 -10.42 -13.35 2.08
CA TYR A 92 -10.66 -11.95 1.77
C TYR A 92 -12.03 -11.47 2.23
N LYS A 93 -13.05 -12.32 2.10
CA LYS A 93 -14.43 -12.01 2.54
C LYS A 93 -14.57 -11.88 4.05
N ALA A 94 -13.74 -12.59 4.81
CA ALA A 94 -13.72 -12.58 6.26
C ALA A 94 -12.33 -12.25 6.80
N PRO A 95 -11.83 -11.02 6.60
CA PRO A 95 -10.50 -10.64 7.05
C PRO A 95 -10.42 -10.54 8.57
N LEU A 96 -9.21 -10.66 9.11
CA LEU A 96 -8.92 -10.36 10.50
C LEU A 96 -8.96 -8.84 10.72
N SER A 97 -9.12 -8.41 11.96
CA SER A 97 -8.77 -7.04 12.32
C SER A 97 -7.25 -6.91 12.43
N TRP A 98 -6.66 -5.77 12.05
CA TRP A 98 -5.24 -5.49 12.27
C TRP A 98 -4.81 -5.77 13.72
N ARG A 99 -5.67 -5.49 14.70
CA ARG A 99 -5.41 -5.73 16.12
C ARG A 99 -5.44 -7.21 16.52
N GLN A 100 -6.07 -8.06 15.72
CA GLN A 100 -6.17 -9.51 15.97
C GLN A 100 -5.02 -10.29 15.36
N VAL A 101 -4.23 -9.66 14.48
CA VAL A 101 -3.09 -10.33 13.86
C VAL A 101 -1.99 -10.52 14.91
N ARG A 102 -1.66 -11.77 15.16
CA ARG A 102 -0.51 -12.16 15.98
C ARG A 102 0.57 -12.67 15.04
N ARG A 103 1.78 -12.17 15.22
CA ARG A 103 2.93 -12.55 14.38
C ARG A 103 3.17 -14.07 14.38
N GLU A 104 2.95 -14.72 15.52
CA GLU A 104 3.19 -16.16 15.75
C GLU A 104 2.32 -17.07 14.87
N ASP A 105 1.19 -16.57 14.39
CA ASP A 105 0.24 -17.33 13.59
C ASP A 105 0.62 -17.38 12.10
N PHE A 106 1.73 -16.72 11.70
CA PHE A 106 2.09 -16.53 10.29
C PHE A 106 3.59 -16.76 10.02
N ASP A 107 3.88 -17.25 8.81
CA ASP A 107 5.22 -17.54 8.31
C ASP A 107 5.81 -16.40 7.47
N GLY A 108 5.00 -15.43 7.09
CA GLY A 108 5.44 -14.28 6.28
C GLY A 108 4.43 -13.14 6.25
N LEU A 109 4.91 -11.97 5.85
CA LEU A 109 4.15 -10.73 5.77
C LEU A 109 4.22 -10.17 4.35
N LEU A 110 3.08 -9.85 3.75
CA LEU A 110 2.97 -9.16 2.48
C LEU A 110 2.38 -7.76 2.71
N LEU A 111 3.10 -6.73 2.31
CA LEU A 111 2.71 -5.33 2.42
C LEU A 111 2.45 -4.76 1.02
N PRO A 112 1.26 -4.91 0.46
CA PRO A 112 0.89 -4.18 -0.75
C PRO A 112 0.76 -2.70 -0.42
N GLY A 113 0.88 -1.85 -1.42
CA GLY A 113 0.70 -0.42 -1.27
C GLY A 113 -0.48 0.10 -2.09
N GLY A 114 -0.28 1.24 -2.67
CA GLY A 114 -1.23 1.99 -3.46
C GLY A 114 -0.76 3.44 -3.52
N HIS A 115 -1.43 4.27 -4.27
CA HIS A 115 -1.01 5.66 -4.45
C HIS A 115 -2.11 6.67 -4.07
N ARG A 116 -3.30 6.20 -3.72
CA ARG A 116 -4.37 7.10 -3.29
C ARG A 116 -4.24 7.45 -1.82
N ALA A 117 -4.09 8.73 -1.55
CA ALA A 117 -3.74 9.25 -0.23
C ALA A 117 -4.67 8.77 0.89
N ARG A 118 -5.97 8.69 0.63
CA ARG A 118 -6.99 8.37 1.63
C ARG A 118 -6.76 7.00 2.30
N GLY A 119 -6.57 5.95 1.50
CA GLY A 119 -6.29 4.61 2.03
C GLY A 119 -4.85 4.46 2.50
N MET A 120 -3.90 5.07 1.78
CA MET A 120 -2.50 4.97 2.17
C MET A 120 -2.19 5.66 3.48
N ARG A 121 -2.83 6.77 3.83
CA ARG A 121 -2.66 7.39 5.15
C ARG A 121 -3.14 6.49 6.28
N GLU A 122 -4.34 5.92 6.15
CA GLU A 122 -4.85 4.94 7.12
C GLU A 122 -3.84 3.82 7.37
N TYR A 123 -3.25 3.32 6.29
CA TYR A 123 -2.30 2.21 6.32
C TYR A 123 -0.93 2.60 6.90
N LEU A 124 -0.35 3.69 6.40
CA LEU A 124 1.00 4.12 6.75
C LEU A 124 1.11 4.73 8.15
N GLU A 125 0.02 5.34 8.66
CA GLU A 125 -0.01 6.02 9.95
C GLU A 125 -0.47 5.09 11.09
N SER A 126 -0.79 3.82 10.79
CA SER A 126 -1.25 2.86 11.78
C SER A 126 -0.12 2.37 12.70
N ASP A 127 -0.13 2.79 13.96
CA ASP A 127 0.81 2.27 14.98
C ASP A 127 0.68 0.75 15.16
N VAL A 128 -0.51 0.19 14.96
CA VAL A 128 -0.76 -1.24 15.05
C VAL A 128 0.02 -1.98 13.98
N LEU A 129 -0.05 -1.51 12.74
CA LEU A 129 0.68 -2.11 11.63
C LEU A 129 2.18 -1.89 11.75
N GLN A 130 2.63 -0.71 12.15
CA GLN A 130 4.05 -0.42 12.35
C GLN A 130 4.67 -1.36 13.40
N LYS A 131 3.96 -1.61 14.50
CA LYS A 131 4.38 -2.59 15.53
C LYS A 131 4.41 -4.01 14.98
N LEU A 132 3.39 -4.43 14.24
CA LEU A 132 3.34 -5.75 13.61
C LEU A 132 4.50 -5.96 12.65
N VAL A 133 4.78 -4.98 11.78
CA VAL A 133 5.92 -5.03 10.85
C VAL A 133 7.24 -5.17 11.62
N ALA A 134 7.44 -4.39 12.68
CA ALA A 134 8.64 -4.49 13.50
C ALA A 134 8.81 -5.91 14.11
N GLN A 135 7.72 -6.53 14.56
CA GLN A 135 7.74 -7.91 15.07
C GLN A 135 8.18 -8.93 14.01
N PHE A 136 7.69 -8.80 12.77
CA PHE A 136 8.11 -9.68 11.68
C PHE A 136 9.60 -9.51 11.36
N PHE A 137 10.09 -8.28 11.29
CA PHE A 137 11.52 -8.02 11.08
C PHE A 137 12.39 -8.55 12.21
N ALA A 138 11.97 -8.38 13.46
CA ALA A 138 12.68 -8.89 14.65
C ALA A 138 12.74 -10.44 14.68
N SER A 139 11.73 -11.09 14.11
CA SER A 139 11.67 -12.56 14.03
C SER A 139 12.45 -13.15 12.86
N GLY A 140 13.01 -12.33 11.97
CA GLY A 140 13.71 -12.79 10.79
C GLY A 140 12.84 -13.47 9.73
N LEU A 141 11.51 -13.35 9.85
CA LEU A 141 10.58 -13.92 8.89
C LEU A 141 10.54 -13.11 7.56
N PRO A 142 10.18 -13.76 6.45
CA PRO A 142 10.06 -13.09 5.17
C PRO A 142 9.04 -11.94 5.22
N VAL A 143 9.45 -10.77 4.74
CA VAL A 143 8.59 -9.61 4.55
C VAL A 143 8.73 -9.14 3.11
N ALA A 144 7.63 -9.19 2.36
CA ALA A 144 7.54 -8.61 1.03
C ALA A 144 6.79 -7.28 1.12
N ALA A 145 7.35 -6.22 0.53
CA ALA A 145 6.73 -4.90 0.52
C ALA A 145 6.81 -4.29 -0.89
N ILE A 146 5.71 -3.73 -1.36
CA ILE A 146 5.57 -3.20 -2.72
C ILE A 146 5.14 -1.74 -2.61
N CYS A 147 5.74 -0.86 -3.44
CA CYS A 147 5.36 0.54 -3.55
C CYS A 147 5.30 1.23 -2.17
N HIS A 148 4.17 1.84 -1.81
CA HIS A 148 3.97 2.46 -0.49
C HIS A 148 3.98 1.47 0.69
N GLY A 149 3.85 0.17 0.44
CA GLY A 149 4.09 -0.85 1.48
C GLY A 149 5.51 -0.80 2.03
N VAL A 150 6.50 -0.39 1.21
CA VAL A 150 7.88 -0.16 1.67
C VAL A 150 7.96 1.01 2.64
N LEU A 151 7.11 2.04 2.47
CA LEU A 151 7.05 3.17 3.41
C LEU A 151 6.51 2.75 4.78
N LEU A 152 5.56 1.81 4.82
CA LEU A 152 5.10 1.26 6.10
C LEU A 152 6.26 0.59 6.84
N ALA A 153 7.05 -0.25 6.16
CA ALA A 153 8.24 -0.84 6.74
C ALA A 153 9.27 0.22 7.17
N ALA A 154 9.47 1.25 6.34
CA ALA A 154 10.40 2.34 6.66
C ALA A 154 9.99 3.14 7.91
N ARG A 155 8.70 3.30 8.16
CA ARG A 155 8.15 3.98 9.34
C ARG A 155 8.12 3.09 10.59
N SER A 156 8.16 1.77 10.41
CA SER A 156 8.21 0.82 11.52
C SER A 156 9.57 0.86 12.21
N ARG A 157 9.57 0.88 13.53
CA ARG A 157 10.79 1.08 14.32
C ARG A 157 11.10 -0.13 15.18
N ASN A 158 12.38 -0.44 15.26
CA ASN A 158 12.95 -1.37 16.26
C ASN A 158 12.90 -0.75 17.66
N PRO A 159 13.12 -1.55 18.73
CA PRO A 159 13.17 -1.04 20.09
C PRO A 159 14.23 0.04 20.33
N ASP A 160 15.30 0.07 19.53
CA ASP A 160 16.36 1.08 19.55
C ASP A 160 15.97 2.40 18.87
N GLY A 161 14.73 2.50 18.34
CA GLY A 161 14.20 3.66 17.66
C GLY A 161 14.58 3.80 16.19
N HIS A 162 15.45 2.93 15.66
CA HIS A 162 15.78 2.93 14.24
C HIS A 162 14.67 2.28 13.40
N SER A 163 14.57 2.70 12.13
CA SER A 163 13.71 2.00 11.16
C SER A 163 14.12 0.54 11.03
N VAL A 164 13.15 -0.37 10.86
CA VAL A 164 13.44 -1.78 10.56
C VAL A 164 14.23 -1.96 9.26
N LEU A 165 14.25 -0.96 8.39
CA LEU A 165 15.04 -0.94 7.15
C LEU A 165 16.43 -0.31 7.33
N PHE A 166 16.78 0.12 8.55
CA PHE A 166 18.11 0.68 8.80
C PHE A 166 19.21 -0.31 8.45
N GLY A 167 20.20 0.15 7.68
CA GLY A 167 21.32 -0.69 7.20
C GLY A 167 20.95 -1.70 6.10
N ARG A 168 19.69 -1.80 5.69
CA ARG A 168 19.22 -2.70 4.60
C ARG A 168 19.23 -1.99 3.25
N ARG A 169 19.46 -2.74 2.19
CA ARG A 169 19.28 -2.24 0.82
C ARG A 169 17.81 -2.32 0.46
N THR A 170 17.23 -1.19 0.10
CA THR A 170 15.83 -1.10 -0.31
C THR A 170 15.73 -0.23 -1.56
N THR A 171 14.68 -0.45 -2.32
CA THR A 171 14.31 0.41 -3.45
C THR A 171 12.91 0.94 -3.24
N ALA A 172 12.72 2.21 -3.58
CA ALA A 172 11.41 2.86 -3.58
C ALA A 172 11.46 4.10 -4.47
N LEU A 173 10.29 4.65 -4.78
CA LEU A 173 10.20 5.92 -5.48
C LEU A 173 10.93 7.00 -4.67
N THR A 174 11.73 7.82 -5.35
CA THR A 174 12.46 8.89 -4.68
C THR A 174 11.53 10.03 -4.28
N TRP A 175 11.88 10.76 -3.22
CA TRP A 175 11.10 11.94 -2.81
C TRP A 175 10.89 12.96 -3.93
N ALA A 176 11.89 13.17 -4.78
CA ALA A 176 11.79 14.10 -5.91
C ALA A 176 10.69 13.69 -6.88
N LEU A 177 10.59 12.40 -7.20
CA LEU A 177 9.56 11.85 -8.10
C LEU A 177 8.19 11.85 -7.43
N GLU A 178 8.10 11.49 -6.16
CA GLU A 178 6.84 11.52 -5.39
C GLU A 178 6.27 12.95 -5.34
N ARG A 179 7.12 13.94 -5.03
CA ARG A 179 6.74 15.35 -5.01
C ARG A 179 6.37 15.88 -6.39
N ALA A 180 7.07 15.45 -7.43
CA ALA A 180 6.75 15.81 -8.81
C ALA A 180 5.39 15.24 -9.22
N GLY A 181 5.15 13.96 -8.93
CA GLY A 181 3.86 13.30 -9.17
C GLY A 181 2.70 14.01 -8.47
N TRP A 182 2.89 14.39 -7.19
CA TRP A 182 1.88 15.16 -6.47
C TRP A 182 1.64 16.56 -7.09
N LYS A 183 2.71 17.29 -7.45
CA LYS A 183 2.56 18.62 -8.08
C LYS A 183 1.80 18.53 -9.40
N VAL A 184 2.15 17.57 -10.26
CA VAL A 184 1.46 17.32 -11.52
C VAL A 184 0.01 16.90 -11.25
N GLY A 185 -0.20 15.96 -10.33
CA GLY A 185 -1.52 15.50 -9.94
C GLY A 185 -2.42 16.64 -9.44
N ARG A 186 -1.88 17.60 -8.70
CA ARG A 186 -2.60 18.79 -8.22
C ARG A 186 -3.13 19.68 -9.35
N ILE A 187 -2.40 19.77 -10.45
CA ILE A 187 -2.77 20.57 -11.61
C ILE A 187 -3.78 19.80 -12.47
N VAL A 188 -3.41 18.58 -12.84
CA VAL A 188 -4.20 17.73 -13.73
C VAL A 188 -5.51 17.27 -13.08
N ARG A 189 -5.51 17.15 -11.77
CA ARG A 189 -6.66 16.73 -10.94
C ARG A 189 -7.04 17.83 -9.95
N PHE A 190 -7.24 19.05 -10.43
CA PHE A 190 -7.57 20.21 -9.58
C PHE A 190 -8.83 19.99 -8.70
N TRP A 191 -9.71 19.07 -9.09
CA TRP A 191 -10.90 18.68 -8.32
C TRP A 191 -10.61 17.67 -7.20
N ASP A 192 -9.44 17.00 -7.23
CA ASP A 192 -8.93 16.11 -6.18
C ASP A 192 -7.42 16.32 -5.99
N PRO A 193 -7.00 17.48 -5.50
CA PRO A 193 -5.59 17.89 -5.49
C PRO A 193 -4.72 17.08 -4.52
N ASN A 194 -5.35 16.34 -3.61
CA ASN A 194 -4.67 15.51 -2.62
C ASN A 194 -4.71 14.00 -2.94
N TYR A 195 -5.16 13.64 -4.13
CA TYR A 195 -5.26 12.24 -4.54
C TYR A 195 -3.97 11.47 -4.32
N TYR A 196 -2.85 12.06 -4.70
CA TYR A 196 -1.49 11.48 -4.63
C TYR A 196 -0.73 11.83 -3.34
N ARG A 197 -1.30 12.61 -2.44
CA ARG A 197 -0.61 13.06 -1.22
C ARG A 197 -0.69 12.01 -0.12
N THR A 198 0.12 10.97 -0.22
CA THR A 198 0.17 9.85 0.72
C THR A 198 0.89 10.18 2.03
N TYR A 199 1.52 11.34 2.14
CA TYR A 199 2.24 11.82 3.31
C TYR A 199 1.56 13.05 3.91
N VAL A 200 1.75 13.24 5.21
CA VAL A 200 1.37 14.45 5.93
C VAL A 200 2.66 15.18 6.30
N ASP A 201 2.73 16.47 5.98
CA ASP A 201 3.79 17.32 6.52
C ASP A 201 3.52 17.47 8.03
N LYS A 202 4.28 16.77 8.84
CA LYS A 202 4.28 16.98 10.28
C LYS A 202 5.23 18.13 10.58
N LEU A 203 4.77 19.10 11.35
CA LEU A 203 5.61 20.19 11.85
C LEU A 203 6.82 19.60 12.59
N GLY A 204 8.03 19.93 12.14
CA GLY A 204 9.28 19.46 12.73
C GLY A 204 9.88 18.20 12.12
N GLU A 205 9.21 17.52 11.19
CA GLU A 205 9.85 16.44 10.43
C GLU A 205 10.67 17.02 9.25
N PRO A 206 11.94 16.60 9.06
CA PRO A 206 12.71 16.98 7.89
C PRO A 206 11.96 16.56 6.61
N ALA A 207 11.93 17.43 5.60
CA ALA A 207 11.20 17.21 4.36
C ALA A 207 11.54 15.89 3.61
N GLY A 208 12.69 15.28 3.91
CA GLY A 208 13.10 13.97 3.37
C GLY A 208 12.66 12.76 4.21
N TYR A 209 12.11 13.00 5.41
CA TYR A 209 11.82 11.91 6.35
C TYR A 209 10.52 11.18 6.04
N SER A 210 9.56 11.87 5.47
CA SER A 210 8.20 11.36 5.25
C SER A 210 8.00 10.61 3.93
N ALA A 211 9.01 10.55 3.07
CA ALA A 211 8.72 10.34 1.67
C ALA A 211 9.48 9.24 0.94
N SER A 212 10.62 8.80 1.42
CA SER A 212 11.27 7.64 0.81
C SER A 212 11.98 6.78 1.84
N PRO A 213 11.96 5.45 1.70
CA PRO A 213 12.71 4.54 2.56
C PRO A 213 14.22 4.84 2.57
N GLN A 214 14.76 5.35 1.48
CA GLN A 214 16.16 5.73 1.35
C GLN A 214 16.50 6.95 2.20
N ALA A 215 15.61 7.95 2.28
CA ALA A 215 15.80 9.11 3.13
C ALA A 215 15.74 8.74 4.61
N ILE A 216 14.82 7.87 4.99
CA ILE A 216 14.68 7.35 6.36
C ILE A 216 15.92 6.55 6.76
N CYS A 217 16.43 5.69 5.89
CA CYS A 217 17.66 4.92 6.14
C CYS A 217 18.91 5.81 6.29
N ARG A 218 18.99 6.94 5.58
CA ARG A 218 20.11 7.89 5.68
C ARG A 218 20.07 8.75 6.95
N CYS A 219 18.89 9.21 7.36
CA CYS A 219 18.73 10.05 8.54
C CYS A 219 19.05 9.31 9.86
N SER A 220 18.96 8.01 9.87
CA SER A 220 19.27 7.19 11.05
C SER A 220 20.76 6.89 11.25
N ARG A 221 21.66 7.46 10.43
CA ARG A 221 23.12 7.34 10.56
C ARG A 221 23.79 8.53 11.29
N ARG A 222 23.01 9.44 11.89
CA ARG A 222 23.57 10.54 12.67
C ARG A 222 23.24 10.39 14.15
#